data_31bb1bff59f6f27185466b42debad08b
#
_entry.id   31bb1bff59f6f27185466b42debad08b
#
_cell.length_a   1.000
_cell.length_b   1.000
_cell.length_c   1.000
_cell.angle_alpha   90.00
_cell.angle_beta   90.00
_cell.angle_gamma   90.00
#
_symmetry.space_group_name_H-M   'P 1'
#
loop_
_entity.id
_entity.type
_entity.pdbx_description
1 polymer ?
#
loop_
_entity_poly.entity_id
_entity_poly.type
_entity_poly.pdbx_seq_one_letter_code
_entity_poly.pdbx_strand_id
1 'polypeptide(L)'
;MQDEFDVLLVDLPGHGFSRIPAPSQSSLQSVFNGLMELIEKIRFVPDLIVGHSAGAAIAVLLSEKIKAKSGVICINAAFGEFPGLAGVMFPIFAKIIAVVPFSSDVLAGLSKNKKRTEKLIANTGSKITKDRVNLYKVLFSKPNHVKGTLKLMAEWNLSEFLENLKNCDTNINFLVGNLDKTVPISVSKKWSQILPRTSYYEISGAGHLVHEEKPYEVSQIILNHLQDTKK
;
A
#
# COMPACT_ATOMS: atom_id res chain seq x y z
N MET A 1 0.63 13.97 15.15
CA MET A 1 -0.29 14.10 14.03
C MET A 1 -1.76 14.10 14.46
N GLN A 2 -2.22 13.19 15.32
CA GLN A 2 -3.64 13.15 15.76
C GLN A 2 -4.10 14.43 16.48
N ASP A 3 -3.19 15.14 17.14
CA ASP A 3 -3.52 16.38 17.85
C ASP A 3 -3.70 17.60 16.92
N GLU A 4 -3.32 17.46 15.64
CA GLU A 4 -3.33 18.56 14.66
C GLU A 4 -4.18 18.28 13.42
N PHE A 5 -4.54 17.01 13.18
CA PHE A 5 -5.25 16.55 11.98
C PHE A 5 -6.30 15.51 12.29
N ASP A 6 -7.40 15.58 11.58
CA ASP A 6 -8.35 14.47 11.48
C ASP A 6 -7.73 13.38 10.60
N VAL A 7 -7.58 12.17 11.14
CA VAL A 7 -6.94 11.05 10.46
C VAL A 7 -7.93 9.92 10.22
N LEU A 8 -8.13 9.56 8.96
CA LEU A 8 -8.91 8.39 8.58
C LEU A 8 -7.98 7.24 8.17
N LEU A 9 -8.02 6.15 8.93
CA LEU A 9 -7.34 4.89 8.60
C LEU A 9 -8.38 3.87 8.13
N VAL A 10 -8.11 3.22 7.01
CA VAL A 10 -9.05 2.29 6.39
C VAL A 10 -8.42 0.92 6.19
N ASP A 11 -9.02 -0.11 6.75
CA ASP A 11 -8.77 -1.49 6.35
C ASP A 11 -9.45 -1.75 4.99
N LEU A 12 -8.67 -2.01 3.95
CA LEU A 12 -9.20 -2.30 2.62
C LEU A 12 -10.10 -3.55 2.62
N PRO A 13 -11.00 -3.71 1.65
CA PRO A 13 -11.85 -4.89 1.55
C PRO A 13 -11.06 -6.20 1.66
N GLY A 14 -11.44 -7.04 2.61
CA GLY A 14 -10.76 -8.31 2.91
C GLY A 14 -9.46 -8.17 3.71
N HIS A 15 -9.05 -6.96 4.10
CA HIS A 15 -7.88 -6.73 4.94
C HIS A 15 -8.31 -6.44 6.39
N GLY A 16 -7.40 -6.70 7.33
CA GLY A 16 -7.58 -6.39 8.74
C GLY A 16 -8.88 -6.93 9.31
N PHE A 17 -9.79 -6.04 9.62
CA PHE A 17 -11.13 -6.33 10.16
C PHE A 17 -12.25 -6.15 9.12
N SER A 18 -11.94 -5.64 7.93
CA SER A 18 -12.91 -5.50 6.85
C SER A 18 -13.31 -6.85 6.25
N ARG A 19 -14.61 -6.98 5.93
CA ARG A 19 -15.12 -8.21 5.30
C ARG A 19 -14.58 -8.35 3.88
N ILE A 20 -14.48 -9.60 3.42
CA ILE A 20 -14.22 -9.89 2.02
C ILE A 20 -15.50 -9.58 1.24
N PRO A 21 -15.44 -8.69 0.27
CA PRO A 21 -16.59 -8.43 -0.58
C PRO A 21 -16.85 -9.59 -1.54
N ALA A 22 -17.93 -9.50 -2.31
CA ALA A 22 -18.26 -10.46 -3.35
C ALA A 22 -17.09 -10.69 -4.35
N PRO A 23 -17.05 -11.80 -5.07
CA PRO A 23 -15.91 -12.19 -5.89
C PRO A 23 -15.35 -11.14 -6.86
N SER A 24 -16.15 -10.23 -7.36
CA SER A 24 -15.77 -9.20 -8.34
C SER A 24 -15.23 -7.90 -7.74
N GLN A 25 -14.99 -7.80 -6.44
CA GLN A 25 -14.71 -6.52 -5.76
C GLN A 25 -13.29 -6.40 -5.21
N SER A 26 -12.33 -7.11 -5.76
CA SER A 26 -10.92 -7.07 -5.32
C SER A 26 -9.98 -6.41 -6.33
N SER A 27 -10.50 -5.95 -7.47
CA SER A 27 -9.69 -5.19 -8.44
C SER A 27 -9.37 -3.78 -7.92
N LEU A 28 -8.33 -3.16 -8.46
CA LEU A 28 -7.97 -1.77 -8.16
C LEU A 28 -9.18 -0.84 -8.26
N GLN A 29 -9.93 -0.93 -9.37
CA GLN A 29 -11.12 -0.10 -9.61
C GLN A 29 -12.23 -0.36 -8.59
N SER A 30 -12.46 -1.61 -8.21
CA SER A 30 -13.51 -1.93 -7.23
C SER A 30 -13.16 -1.43 -5.84
N VAL A 31 -11.90 -1.52 -5.44
CA VAL A 31 -11.42 -0.97 -4.15
C VAL A 31 -11.52 0.55 -4.16
N PHE A 32 -11.11 1.19 -5.25
CA PHE A 32 -11.26 2.64 -5.43
C PHE A 32 -12.73 3.07 -5.30
N ASN A 33 -13.65 2.43 -6.00
CA ASN A 33 -15.09 2.76 -5.95
C ASN A 33 -15.65 2.62 -4.53
N GLY A 34 -15.30 1.54 -3.82
CA GLY A 34 -15.74 1.33 -2.44
C GLY A 34 -15.20 2.38 -1.47
N LEU A 35 -13.96 2.85 -1.68
CA LEU A 35 -13.41 3.94 -0.86
C LEU A 35 -14.05 5.29 -1.20
N MET A 36 -14.36 5.56 -2.46
CA MET A 36 -15.12 6.75 -2.86
C MET A 36 -16.49 6.79 -2.16
N GLU A 37 -17.24 5.68 -2.23
CA GLU A 37 -18.53 5.54 -1.53
C GLU A 37 -18.40 5.76 -0.02
N LEU A 38 -17.34 5.20 0.60
CA LEU A 38 -17.08 5.38 2.02
C LEU A 38 -16.86 6.85 2.38
N ILE A 39 -15.92 7.52 1.71
CA ILE A 39 -15.57 8.92 2.05
C ILE A 39 -16.74 9.88 1.76
N GLU A 40 -17.52 9.64 0.72
CA GLU A 40 -18.75 10.40 0.44
C GLU A 40 -19.78 10.20 1.56
N LYS A 41 -20.02 8.95 1.97
CA LYS A 41 -21.00 8.61 3.01
C LYS A 41 -20.65 9.22 4.37
N ILE A 42 -19.37 9.21 4.74
CA ILE A 42 -18.92 9.81 6.01
C ILE A 42 -18.59 11.31 5.87
N ARG A 43 -18.72 11.86 4.66
CA ARG A 43 -18.43 13.27 4.34
C ARG A 43 -17.01 13.69 4.72
N PHE A 44 -16.04 12.79 4.54
CA PHE A 44 -14.64 13.05 4.82
C PHE A 44 -13.91 13.46 3.53
N VAL A 45 -13.39 14.69 3.50
CA VAL A 45 -12.63 15.20 2.36
C VAL A 45 -11.17 15.39 2.79
N PRO A 46 -10.28 14.45 2.46
CA PRO A 46 -8.88 14.55 2.86
C PRO A 46 -8.14 15.62 2.04
N ASP A 47 -7.34 16.44 2.71
CA ASP A 47 -6.39 17.34 2.06
C ASP A 47 -5.18 16.59 1.51
N LEU A 48 -4.73 15.53 2.19
CA LEU A 48 -3.63 14.66 1.81
C LEU A 48 -4.03 13.19 1.93
N ILE A 49 -3.62 12.38 0.96
CA ILE A 49 -3.79 10.93 1.01
C ILE A 49 -2.42 10.26 1.09
N VAL A 50 -2.28 9.29 1.97
CA VAL A 50 -1.04 8.51 2.11
C VAL A 50 -1.33 7.07 1.72
N GLY A 51 -0.59 6.55 0.75
CA GLY A 51 -0.71 5.16 0.29
C GLY A 51 0.61 4.41 0.39
N HIS A 52 0.59 3.19 0.93
CA HIS A 52 1.76 2.32 1.02
C HIS A 52 1.65 1.16 0.03
N SER A 53 2.73 0.85 -0.67
CA SER A 53 2.84 -0.30 -1.59
C SER A 53 1.72 -0.28 -2.64
N ALA A 54 0.88 -1.29 -2.71
CA ALA A 54 -0.31 -1.35 -3.55
C ALA A 54 -1.30 -0.19 -3.25
N GLY A 55 -1.43 0.21 -1.98
CA GLY A 55 -2.28 1.33 -1.57
C GLY A 55 -1.88 2.67 -2.19
N ALA A 56 -0.66 2.81 -2.70
CA ALA A 56 -0.21 4.02 -3.37
C ALA A 56 -0.98 4.30 -4.68
N ALA A 57 -1.28 3.27 -5.48
CA ALA A 57 -2.09 3.42 -6.69
C ALA A 57 -3.52 3.86 -6.36
N ILE A 58 -4.10 3.28 -5.31
CA ILE A 58 -5.44 3.66 -4.82
C ILE A 58 -5.43 5.11 -4.34
N ALA A 59 -4.39 5.51 -3.60
CA ALA A 59 -4.24 6.88 -3.09
C ALA A 59 -4.16 7.91 -4.23
N VAL A 60 -3.43 7.61 -5.30
CA VAL A 60 -3.35 8.49 -6.48
C VAL A 60 -4.71 8.63 -7.16
N LEU A 61 -5.41 7.51 -7.41
CA LEU A 61 -6.75 7.54 -8.01
C LEU A 61 -7.74 8.36 -7.16
N LEU A 62 -7.71 8.18 -5.84
CA LEU A 62 -8.56 8.95 -4.93
C LEU A 62 -8.21 10.44 -4.99
N SER A 63 -6.93 10.78 -4.86
CA SER A 63 -6.46 12.18 -4.89
C SER A 63 -6.84 12.87 -6.19
N GLU A 64 -6.67 12.20 -7.32
CA GLU A 64 -7.05 12.72 -8.64
C GLU A 64 -8.57 12.98 -8.72
N LYS A 65 -9.38 12.05 -8.21
CA LYS A 65 -10.83 12.16 -8.25
C LYS A 65 -11.38 13.26 -7.36
N ILE A 66 -10.89 13.36 -6.11
CA ILE A 66 -11.39 14.34 -5.14
C ILE A 66 -10.65 15.66 -5.19
N LYS A 67 -9.60 15.76 -6.00
CA LYS A 67 -8.72 16.94 -6.09
C LYS A 67 -8.14 17.33 -4.72
N ALA A 68 -7.50 16.35 -4.05
CA ALA A 68 -6.89 16.56 -2.75
C ALA A 68 -5.85 17.70 -2.82
N LYS A 69 -6.00 18.73 -1.97
CA LYS A 69 -5.23 19.98 -2.04
C LYS A 69 -3.72 19.75 -1.91
N SER A 70 -3.32 18.88 -1.02
CA SER A 70 -1.92 18.53 -0.78
C SER A 70 -1.46 17.29 -1.57
N GLY A 71 -2.34 16.73 -2.41
CA GLY A 71 -2.01 15.58 -3.26
C GLY A 71 -1.83 14.29 -2.49
N VAL A 72 -0.77 13.53 -2.82
CA VAL A 72 -0.54 12.19 -2.28
C VAL A 72 0.91 11.95 -1.90
N ILE A 73 1.12 11.19 -0.81
CA ILE A 73 2.42 10.62 -0.46
C ILE A 73 2.36 9.10 -0.70
N CYS A 74 3.19 8.64 -1.61
CA CYS A 74 3.32 7.25 -2.01
C CYS A 74 4.52 6.61 -1.31
N ILE A 75 4.26 5.78 -0.30
CA ILE A 75 5.29 5.10 0.47
C ILE A 75 5.62 3.77 -0.21
N ASN A 76 6.87 3.57 -0.65
CA ASN A 76 7.33 2.35 -1.33
C ASN A 76 6.35 1.88 -2.41
N ALA A 77 5.97 2.79 -3.32
CA ALA A 77 4.88 2.63 -4.28
C ALA A 77 5.09 1.47 -5.25
N ALA A 78 4.15 0.55 -5.31
CA ALA A 78 4.17 -0.59 -6.24
C ALA A 78 3.63 -0.19 -7.64
N PHE A 79 4.28 0.79 -8.30
CA PHE A 79 3.90 1.33 -9.62
C PHE A 79 4.64 0.66 -10.78
N GLY A 80 4.84 -0.62 -10.74
CA GLY A 80 5.56 -1.30 -11.80
C GLY A 80 5.24 -2.77 -11.88
N GLU A 81 5.61 -3.36 -13.00
CA GLU A 81 5.73 -4.80 -13.10
C GLU A 81 6.95 -5.21 -12.26
N PHE A 82 6.79 -6.24 -11.46
CA PHE A 82 7.92 -6.83 -10.74
C PHE A 82 8.92 -7.37 -11.76
N PRO A 83 10.20 -6.96 -11.71
CA PRO A 83 11.17 -7.38 -12.72
C PRO A 83 11.38 -8.90 -12.69
N GLY A 84 11.52 -9.48 -13.90
CA GLY A 84 11.86 -10.89 -14.10
C GLY A 84 10.71 -11.87 -13.86
N LEU A 85 11.07 -13.15 -13.66
CA LEU A 85 10.12 -14.25 -13.46
C LEU A 85 9.16 -14.02 -12.29
N ALA A 86 9.58 -13.32 -11.24
CA ALA A 86 8.76 -13.02 -10.09
C ALA A 86 7.55 -12.16 -10.45
N GLY A 87 7.68 -11.20 -11.37
CA GLY A 87 6.60 -10.33 -11.81
C GLY A 87 5.50 -11.05 -12.55
N VAL A 88 5.84 -12.08 -13.32
CA VAL A 88 4.87 -12.91 -14.04
C VAL A 88 4.35 -14.04 -13.16
N MET A 89 5.24 -14.67 -12.39
CA MET A 89 4.88 -15.86 -11.59
C MET A 89 4.06 -15.51 -10.36
N PHE A 90 4.31 -14.36 -9.71
CA PHE A 90 3.64 -14.02 -8.47
C PHE A 90 2.10 -13.81 -8.64
N PRO A 91 1.60 -13.06 -9.61
CA PRO A 91 0.17 -13.00 -9.89
C PRO A 91 -0.44 -14.37 -10.25
N ILE A 92 0.29 -15.20 -10.99
CA ILE A 92 -0.16 -16.56 -11.35
C ILE A 92 -0.27 -17.43 -10.10
N PHE A 93 0.75 -17.45 -9.24
CA PHE A 93 0.69 -18.20 -7.99
C PHE A 93 -0.39 -17.67 -7.04
N ALA A 94 -0.56 -16.36 -6.96
CA ALA A 94 -1.63 -15.76 -6.16
C ALA A 94 -3.02 -16.20 -6.67
N LYS A 95 -3.23 -16.23 -8.00
CA LYS A 95 -4.46 -16.76 -8.60
C LYS A 95 -4.69 -18.23 -8.27
N ILE A 96 -3.67 -19.07 -8.43
CA ILE A 96 -3.77 -20.51 -8.13
C ILE A 96 -4.13 -20.71 -6.65
N ILE A 97 -3.40 -20.04 -5.74
CA ILE A 97 -3.66 -20.16 -4.31
C ILE A 97 -5.03 -19.61 -3.93
N ALA A 98 -5.48 -18.52 -4.53
CA ALA A 98 -6.78 -17.91 -4.26
C ALA A 98 -7.97 -18.83 -4.66
N VAL A 99 -7.77 -19.70 -5.65
CA VAL A 99 -8.82 -20.62 -6.15
C VAL A 99 -8.81 -21.96 -5.40
N VAL A 100 -7.66 -22.38 -4.86
CA VAL A 100 -7.56 -23.66 -4.13
C VAL A 100 -8.36 -23.61 -2.82
N PRO A 101 -9.34 -24.50 -2.60
CA PRO A 101 -10.10 -24.56 -1.35
C PRO A 101 -9.17 -24.71 -0.14
N PHE A 102 -9.52 -24.04 0.96
CA PHE A 102 -8.77 -24.06 2.24
C PHE A 102 -7.32 -23.57 2.20
N SER A 103 -6.82 -23.06 1.07
CA SER A 103 -5.45 -22.54 0.97
C SER A 103 -5.17 -21.41 1.97
N SER A 104 -6.13 -20.49 2.14
CA SER A 104 -6.05 -19.39 3.11
C SER A 104 -6.00 -19.90 4.56
N ASP A 105 -6.72 -20.97 4.88
CA ASP A 105 -6.72 -21.57 6.21
C ASP A 105 -5.37 -22.23 6.53
N VAL A 106 -4.82 -22.95 5.56
CA VAL A 106 -3.48 -23.57 5.67
C VAL A 106 -2.41 -22.48 5.84
N LEU A 107 -2.42 -21.44 4.99
CA LEU A 107 -1.45 -20.35 5.07
C LEU A 107 -1.57 -19.57 6.38
N ALA A 108 -2.80 -19.27 6.82
CA ALA A 108 -3.06 -18.62 8.09
C ALA A 108 -2.59 -19.51 9.27
N GLY A 109 -2.84 -20.82 9.20
CA GLY A 109 -2.35 -21.79 10.17
C GLY A 109 -0.82 -21.81 10.28
N LEU A 110 -0.14 -21.81 9.14
CA LEU A 110 1.32 -21.73 9.07
C LEU A 110 1.87 -20.42 9.66
N SER A 111 1.15 -19.32 9.51
CA SER A 111 1.55 -17.98 10.00
C SER A 111 1.34 -17.79 11.50
N LYS A 112 0.72 -18.75 12.22
CA LYS A 112 0.68 -18.76 13.70
C LYS A 112 2.08 -18.90 14.31
N ASN A 113 3.05 -19.39 13.56
CA ASN A 113 4.44 -19.49 13.99
C ASN A 113 5.14 -18.12 13.88
N LYS A 114 5.54 -17.55 15.02
CA LYS A 114 6.19 -16.24 15.11
C LYS A 114 7.45 -16.15 14.23
N LYS A 115 8.30 -17.19 14.21
CA LYS A 115 9.52 -17.21 13.38
C LYS A 115 9.22 -17.09 11.88
N ARG A 116 8.09 -17.64 11.43
CA ARG A 116 7.66 -17.48 10.02
C ARG A 116 7.23 -16.06 9.72
N THR A 117 6.47 -15.43 10.61
CA THR A 117 6.10 -14.01 10.49
C THR A 117 7.34 -13.13 10.47
N GLU A 118 8.29 -13.32 11.37
CA GLU A 118 9.58 -12.63 11.40
C GLU A 118 10.33 -12.77 10.07
N LYS A 119 10.38 -14.00 9.52
CA LYS A 119 11.05 -14.29 8.24
C LYS A 119 10.33 -13.58 7.07
N LEU A 120 9.00 -13.59 7.04
CA LEU A 120 8.22 -12.89 6.00
C LEU A 120 8.53 -11.38 6.01
N ILE A 121 8.53 -10.76 7.18
CA ILE A 121 8.87 -9.34 7.33
C ILE A 121 10.34 -9.08 6.94
N ALA A 122 11.29 -9.89 7.42
CA ALA A 122 12.70 -9.73 7.08
C ALA A 122 12.97 -9.86 5.56
N ASN A 123 12.19 -10.70 4.85
CA ASN A 123 12.28 -10.85 3.41
C ASN A 123 11.89 -9.58 2.64
N THR A 124 11.13 -8.68 3.26
CA THR A 124 10.81 -7.36 2.68
C THR A 124 11.95 -6.34 2.83
N GLY A 125 13.04 -6.73 3.49
CA GLY A 125 14.13 -5.82 3.85
C GLY A 125 13.92 -5.09 5.17
N SER A 126 12.75 -5.25 5.79
CA SER A 126 12.34 -4.48 6.97
C SER A 126 12.76 -5.11 8.28
N LYS A 127 13.03 -4.23 9.27
CA LYS A 127 13.34 -4.59 10.65
C LYS A 127 12.42 -3.83 11.59
N ILE A 128 11.38 -4.48 12.09
CA ILE A 128 10.42 -3.89 13.03
C ILE A 128 10.54 -4.51 14.43
N THR A 129 9.96 -3.84 15.43
CA THR A 129 10.00 -4.31 16.82
C THR A 129 9.22 -5.62 17.01
N LYS A 130 9.54 -6.35 18.08
CA LYS A 130 8.84 -7.61 18.42
C LYS A 130 7.34 -7.43 18.60
N ASP A 131 6.91 -6.27 19.12
CA ASP A 131 5.50 -5.98 19.33
C ASP A 131 4.78 -5.77 17.99
N ARG A 132 5.39 -5.08 17.05
CA ARG A 132 4.85 -4.94 15.69
C ARG A 132 4.79 -6.30 14.96
N VAL A 133 5.83 -7.13 15.09
CA VAL A 133 5.79 -8.52 14.57
C VAL A 133 4.59 -9.30 15.12
N ASN A 134 4.25 -9.12 16.41
CA ASN A 134 3.10 -9.78 17.00
C ASN A 134 1.76 -9.32 16.37
N LEU A 135 1.63 -8.02 16.02
CA LEU A 135 0.46 -7.52 15.30
C LEU A 135 0.34 -8.16 13.90
N TYR A 136 1.43 -8.23 13.15
CA TYR A 136 1.45 -8.94 11.85
C TYR A 136 1.11 -10.42 11.99
N LYS A 137 1.60 -11.09 13.05
CA LYS A 137 1.22 -12.47 13.33
C LYS A 137 -0.30 -12.62 13.52
N VAL A 138 -0.93 -11.68 14.22
CA VAL A 138 -2.39 -11.69 14.40
C VAL A 138 -3.10 -11.57 13.04
N LEU A 139 -2.67 -10.65 12.18
CA LEU A 139 -3.25 -10.47 10.85
C LEU A 139 -3.04 -11.70 9.96
N PHE A 140 -1.80 -12.17 9.84
CA PHE A 140 -1.46 -13.32 9.00
C PHE A 140 -2.07 -14.64 9.49
N SER A 141 -2.49 -14.71 10.76
CA SER A 141 -3.21 -15.89 11.28
C SER A 141 -4.72 -15.86 11.02
N LYS A 142 -5.24 -14.78 10.40
CA LYS A 142 -6.66 -14.66 10.04
C LYS A 142 -6.90 -15.13 8.61
N PRO A 143 -7.65 -16.24 8.38
CA PRO A 143 -7.92 -16.75 7.04
C PRO A 143 -8.53 -15.69 6.10
N ASN A 144 -9.46 -14.89 6.60
CA ASN A 144 -10.10 -13.84 5.81
C ASN A 144 -9.11 -12.79 5.34
N HIS A 145 -8.17 -12.35 6.19
CA HIS A 145 -7.11 -11.42 5.80
C HIS A 145 -6.20 -12.03 4.73
N VAL A 146 -5.75 -13.26 4.93
CA VAL A 146 -4.92 -13.98 3.95
C VAL A 146 -5.65 -14.13 2.62
N LYS A 147 -6.92 -14.57 2.65
CA LYS A 147 -7.76 -14.71 1.46
C LYS A 147 -7.97 -13.37 0.73
N GLY A 148 -8.27 -12.30 1.47
CA GLY A 148 -8.46 -10.97 0.91
C GLY A 148 -7.21 -10.43 0.23
N THR A 149 -6.05 -10.56 0.89
CA THR A 149 -4.75 -10.15 0.35
C THR A 149 -4.39 -10.92 -0.92
N LEU A 150 -4.52 -12.26 -0.90
CA LEU A 150 -4.26 -13.09 -2.07
C LEU A 150 -5.18 -12.73 -3.24
N LYS A 151 -6.45 -12.45 -2.97
CA LYS A 151 -7.43 -12.08 -3.97
C LYS A 151 -7.13 -10.72 -4.59
N LEU A 152 -6.80 -9.72 -3.76
CA LEU A 152 -6.34 -8.42 -4.26
C LEU A 152 -5.13 -8.59 -5.18
N MET A 153 -4.13 -9.36 -4.75
CA MET A 153 -2.93 -9.62 -5.56
C MET A 153 -3.25 -10.35 -6.88
N ALA A 154 -4.20 -11.28 -6.86
CA ALA A 154 -4.60 -12.04 -8.04
C ALA A 154 -5.33 -11.19 -9.09
N GLU A 155 -6.08 -10.20 -8.64
CA GLU A 155 -6.87 -9.29 -9.47
C GLU A 155 -6.16 -7.95 -9.73
N TRP A 156 -4.92 -7.79 -9.20
CA TRP A 156 -4.16 -6.55 -9.31
C TRP A 156 -3.65 -6.33 -10.73
N ASN A 157 -4.22 -5.34 -11.39
CA ASN A 157 -3.81 -4.90 -12.72
C ASN A 157 -3.63 -3.38 -12.72
N LEU A 158 -2.44 -2.93 -13.08
CA LEU A 158 -2.06 -1.53 -13.12
C LEU A 158 -1.97 -0.94 -14.53
N SER A 159 -2.24 -1.71 -15.58
CA SER A 159 -1.99 -1.27 -16.97
C SER A 159 -2.67 0.07 -17.27
N GLU A 160 -3.98 0.16 -17.07
CA GLU A 160 -4.74 1.39 -17.28
C GLU A 160 -4.30 2.53 -16.34
N PHE A 161 -4.03 2.20 -15.07
CA PHE A 161 -3.52 3.16 -14.10
C PHE A 161 -2.18 3.77 -14.56
N LEU A 162 -1.22 2.95 -15.01
CA LEU A 162 0.09 3.40 -15.43
C LEU A 162 0.07 4.21 -16.72
N GLU A 163 -0.83 3.89 -17.65
CA GLU A 163 -1.09 4.67 -18.86
C GLU A 163 -1.58 6.07 -18.51
N ASN A 164 -2.55 6.17 -17.60
CA ASN A 164 -3.16 7.42 -17.19
C ASN A 164 -2.28 8.23 -16.24
N LEU A 165 -1.39 7.59 -15.48
CA LEU A 165 -0.54 8.24 -14.48
C LEU A 165 0.32 9.36 -15.05
N LYS A 166 0.76 9.26 -16.31
CA LYS A 166 1.56 10.28 -16.98
C LYS A 166 0.81 11.60 -17.19
N ASN A 167 -0.51 11.55 -17.22
CA ASN A 167 -1.39 12.68 -17.42
C ASN A 167 -2.03 13.16 -16.11
N CYS A 168 -1.59 12.62 -14.97
CA CYS A 168 -2.12 12.94 -13.66
C CYS A 168 -1.67 14.35 -13.22
N ASP A 169 -2.62 15.17 -12.80
CA ASP A 169 -2.36 16.54 -12.31
C ASP A 169 -2.09 16.61 -10.81
N THR A 170 -2.28 15.50 -10.10
CA THR A 170 -2.06 15.42 -8.66
C THR A 170 -0.58 15.55 -8.31
N ASN A 171 -0.26 16.26 -7.24
CA ASN A 171 1.07 16.27 -6.65
C ASN A 171 1.37 14.90 -6.05
N ILE A 172 2.36 14.19 -6.60
CA ILE A 172 2.75 12.86 -6.14
C ILE A 172 4.13 12.89 -5.50
N ASN A 173 4.19 12.63 -4.20
CA ASN A 173 5.45 12.58 -3.47
C ASN A 173 5.81 11.12 -3.17
N PHE A 174 6.99 10.73 -3.60
CA PHE A 174 7.51 9.38 -3.34
C PHE A 174 8.39 9.38 -2.10
N LEU A 175 8.10 8.47 -1.18
CA LEU A 175 8.88 8.23 0.01
C LEU A 175 9.30 6.76 0.02
N VAL A 176 10.59 6.46 0.05
CA VAL A 176 11.08 5.09 -0.07
C VAL A 176 12.11 4.75 1.01
N GLY A 177 12.09 3.51 1.48
CA GLY A 177 13.18 2.92 2.25
C GLY A 177 14.20 2.30 1.31
N ASN A 178 15.49 2.65 1.45
CA ASN A 178 16.52 2.22 0.50
C ASN A 178 16.91 0.73 0.58
N LEU A 179 16.44 0.01 1.58
CA LEU A 179 16.61 -1.43 1.73
C LEU A 179 15.37 -2.24 1.33
N ASP A 180 14.40 -1.62 0.65
CA ASP A 180 13.20 -2.31 0.18
C ASP A 180 13.55 -3.46 -0.78
N LYS A 181 13.19 -4.70 -0.37
CA LYS A 181 13.38 -5.92 -1.16
C LYS A 181 12.09 -6.38 -1.84
N THR A 182 10.98 -5.71 -1.60
CA THR A 182 9.66 -6.02 -2.19
C THR A 182 9.45 -5.22 -3.46
N VAL A 183 9.62 -3.89 -3.36
CA VAL A 183 9.50 -2.97 -4.48
C VAL A 183 10.84 -2.27 -4.68
N PRO A 184 11.54 -2.50 -5.80
CA PRO A 184 12.80 -1.81 -6.08
C PRO A 184 12.61 -0.29 -6.05
N ILE A 185 13.49 0.42 -5.36
CA ILE A 185 13.44 1.89 -5.25
C ILE A 185 13.51 2.58 -6.63
N SER A 186 14.10 1.90 -7.62
CA SER A 186 14.14 2.35 -9.02
C SER A 186 12.76 2.59 -9.61
N VAL A 187 11.71 1.91 -9.12
CA VAL A 187 10.33 2.12 -9.56
C VAL A 187 9.87 3.53 -9.21
N SER A 188 9.93 3.91 -7.94
CA SER A 188 9.55 5.25 -7.48
C SER A 188 10.46 6.33 -8.06
N LYS A 189 11.78 6.05 -8.17
CA LYS A 189 12.75 6.97 -8.78
C LYS A 189 12.44 7.23 -10.25
N LYS A 190 12.11 6.20 -11.04
CA LYS A 190 11.68 6.33 -12.43
C LYS A 190 10.45 7.23 -12.55
N TRP A 191 9.41 6.98 -11.76
CA TRP A 191 8.19 7.77 -11.82
C TRP A 191 8.39 9.21 -11.36
N SER A 192 9.21 9.46 -10.33
CA SER A 192 9.54 10.83 -9.90
C SER A 192 10.29 11.64 -10.97
N GLN A 193 10.94 10.99 -11.95
CA GLN A 193 11.60 11.66 -13.06
C GLN A 193 10.67 11.91 -14.25
N ILE A 194 9.58 11.15 -14.37
CA ILE A 194 8.63 11.24 -15.49
C ILE A 194 7.49 12.21 -15.18
N LEU A 195 7.01 12.20 -13.95
CA LEU A 195 5.85 12.98 -13.56
C LEU A 195 6.22 14.44 -13.28
N PRO A 196 5.39 15.42 -13.69
CA PRO A 196 5.76 16.85 -13.64
C PRO A 196 5.77 17.45 -12.24
N ARG A 197 4.95 16.92 -11.33
CA ARG A 197 4.75 17.46 -9.97
C ARG A 197 5.06 16.41 -8.93
N THR A 198 6.35 16.19 -8.70
CA THR A 198 6.80 15.15 -7.77
C THR A 198 7.94 15.63 -6.89
N SER A 199 7.99 15.05 -5.69
CA SER A 199 9.18 15.05 -4.85
C SER A 199 9.57 13.59 -4.55
N TYR A 200 10.85 13.37 -4.29
CA TYR A 200 11.39 12.06 -3.97
C TYR A 200 12.21 12.11 -2.70
N TYR A 201 11.83 11.32 -1.72
CA TYR A 201 12.47 11.20 -0.42
C TYR A 201 12.96 9.78 -0.21
N GLU A 202 14.23 9.62 0.11
CA GLU A 202 14.85 8.34 0.40
C GLU A 202 15.29 8.27 1.85
N ILE A 203 14.75 7.33 2.62
CA ILE A 203 15.12 7.08 4.01
C ILE A 203 16.09 5.92 4.06
N SER A 204 17.29 6.21 4.56
CA SER A 204 18.36 5.23 4.69
C SER A 204 18.12 4.23 5.82
N GLY A 205 18.50 2.96 5.57
CA GLY A 205 18.46 1.91 6.58
C GLY A 205 17.08 1.35 6.87
N ALA A 206 16.09 1.61 6.00
CA ALA A 206 14.73 1.09 6.11
C ALA A 206 14.31 0.28 4.87
N GLY A 207 13.50 -0.75 5.09
CA GLY A 207 12.97 -1.63 4.05
C GLY A 207 11.58 -1.21 3.57
N HIS A 208 10.78 -2.20 3.16
CA HIS A 208 9.44 -1.97 2.63
C HIS A 208 8.47 -1.32 3.63
N LEU A 209 8.65 -1.59 4.92
CA LEU A 209 7.80 -1.04 5.99
C LEU A 209 8.43 0.22 6.60
N VAL A 210 8.96 1.11 5.78
CA VAL A 210 9.69 2.31 6.22
C VAL A 210 8.90 3.16 7.22
N HIS A 211 7.59 3.26 7.08
CA HIS A 211 6.70 3.99 7.98
C HIS A 211 6.60 3.35 9.38
N GLU A 212 6.93 2.07 9.50
CA GLU A 212 6.99 1.36 10.78
C GLU A 212 8.39 1.32 11.37
N GLU A 213 9.41 1.32 10.51
CA GLU A 213 10.82 1.31 10.91
C GLU A 213 11.31 2.69 11.35
N LYS A 214 10.81 3.73 10.66
CA LYS A 214 11.21 5.13 10.81
C LYS A 214 10.01 6.07 10.94
N PRO A 215 9.08 5.81 11.88
CA PRO A 215 7.82 6.55 11.97
C PRO A 215 8.01 8.04 12.20
N TYR A 216 9.04 8.45 12.94
CA TYR A 216 9.33 9.85 13.17
C TYR A 216 9.75 10.56 11.88
N GLU A 217 10.73 10.00 11.15
CA GLU A 217 11.23 10.57 9.90
C GLU A 217 10.10 10.67 8.86
N VAL A 218 9.30 9.62 8.73
CA VAL A 218 8.13 9.59 7.82
C VAL A 218 7.10 10.65 8.22
N SER A 219 6.78 10.78 9.50
CA SER A 219 5.81 11.78 9.96
C SER A 219 6.31 13.21 9.75
N GLN A 220 7.60 13.49 9.92
CA GLN A 220 8.17 14.80 9.64
C GLN A 220 8.05 15.18 8.15
N ILE A 221 8.31 14.24 7.24
CA ILE A 221 8.14 14.47 5.79
C ILE A 221 6.68 14.79 5.48
N ILE A 222 5.73 14.04 6.06
CA ILE A 222 4.30 14.29 5.89
C ILE A 222 3.89 15.67 6.40
N LEU A 223 4.34 16.04 7.61
CA LEU A 223 4.02 17.33 8.22
C LEU A 223 4.60 18.52 7.45
N ASN A 224 5.86 18.42 7.03
CA ASN A 224 6.51 19.46 6.22
C ASN A 224 5.75 19.66 4.90
N HIS A 225 5.38 18.56 4.23
CA HIS A 225 4.61 18.63 2.99
C HIS A 225 3.25 19.33 3.18
N LEU A 226 2.52 19.05 4.26
CA LEU A 226 1.25 19.69 4.59
C LEU A 226 1.41 21.20 4.91
N GLN A 227 2.53 21.59 5.53
CA GLN A 227 2.81 22.99 5.81
C GLN A 227 3.15 23.78 4.54
N ASP A 228 3.91 23.20 3.63
CA ASP A 228 4.30 23.85 2.36
C ASP A 228 3.12 24.05 1.42
N THR A 229 2.13 23.18 1.47
CA THR A 229 0.91 23.30 0.65
C THR A 229 -0.16 24.24 1.22
N LYS A 230 0.02 24.72 2.46
CA LYS A 230 -0.86 25.73 3.08
C LYS A 230 -0.44 27.18 2.80
N LYS A 231 0.76 27.38 2.25
CA LYS A 231 1.28 28.69 1.81
C LYS A 231 0.84 29.01 0.39
#